data_cefb9c518bdb5973ffdd59b74efd3483
#
_entry.id   cefb9c518bdb5973ffdd59b74efd3483
#
_cell.length_a   1.000
_cell.length_b   1.000
_cell.length_c   1.000
_cell.angle_alpha   90.00
_cell.angle_beta   90.00
_cell.angle_gamma   90.00
#
_symmetry.space_group_name_H-M   'P 1'
#
loop_
_entity.id
_entity.type
_entity.pdbx_description
1 polymer ?
#
loop_
_entity_poly.entity_id
_entity_poly.type
_entity_poly.pdbx_seq_one_letter_code
_entity_poly.pdbx_strand_id
1 'polypeptide(L)'
;MAKQLVLLTYTPRQLDEEEYAKFIREIDYPAFRQNPHIIDYSCWRIAESVQGREEFTHFDLMAVDDLANWTAILADPAVAGNVARWTQDWSKHGPDHPDPAENLKISFCHRYWG
;
A
#
# COMPACT_ATOMS: atom_id res chain seq x y z
N MET A 1 -10.68 -17.89 -12.67
CA MET A 1 -11.23 -16.86 -11.79
C MET A 1 -10.53 -15.55 -12.05
N ALA A 2 -11.30 -14.50 -12.27
CA ALA A 2 -10.72 -13.18 -12.47
C ALA A 2 -10.08 -12.69 -11.17
N LYS A 3 -8.83 -12.24 -11.25
CA LYS A 3 -8.18 -11.60 -10.11
C LYS A 3 -8.53 -10.12 -10.11
N GLN A 4 -8.77 -9.60 -8.91
CA GLN A 4 -9.00 -8.20 -8.67
C GLN A 4 -7.85 -7.70 -7.79
N LEU A 5 -7.27 -6.57 -8.17
CA LEU A 5 -6.10 -6.02 -7.48
C LEU A 5 -6.40 -4.62 -6.99
N VAL A 6 -5.84 -4.31 -5.84
CA VAL A 6 -5.69 -2.93 -5.38
C VAL A 6 -4.24 -2.54 -5.61
N LEU A 7 -4.02 -1.46 -6.35
CA LEU A 7 -2.70 -0.89 -6.59
C LEU A 7 -2.56 0.38 -5.76
N LEU A 8 -1.53 0.42 -4.92
CA LEU A 8 -1.20 1.59 -4.12
C LEU A 8 0.16 2.13 -4.61
N THR A 9 0.20 3.40 -4.99
CA THR A 9 1.44 4.05 -5.43
C THR A 9 1.72 5.27 -4.56
N TYR A 10 2.97 5.43 -4.12
CA TYR A 10 3.32 6.46 -3.16
C TYR A 10 4.83 6.70 -3.09
N THR A 11 5.22 7.78 -2.42
CA THR A 11 6.61 8.05 -2.06
C THR A 11 6.64 8.34 -0.56
N PRO A 12 7.26 7.48 0.25
CA PRO A 12 7.38 7.71 1.69
C PRO A 12 8.25 8.94 1.99
N ARG A 13 7.97 9.57 3.14
CA ARG A 13 8.76 10.68 3.66
C ARG A 13 10.09 10.17 4.23
N GLN A 14 11.19 10.90 4.02
CA GLN A 14 12.49 10.68 4.67
C GLN A 14 12.89 9.19 4.72
N LEU A 15 12.98 8.56 3.59
CA LEU A 15 13.14 7.13 3.51
C LEU A 15 14.52 6.66 4.00
N ASP A 16 14.54 5.95 5.12
CA ASP A 16 15.57 4.98 5.46
C ASP A 16 15.10 3.62 4.96
N GLU A 17 15.79 3.07 3.97
CA GLU A 17 15.36 1.83 3.31
C GLU A 17 15.27 0.64 4.28
N GLU A 18 16.21 0.52 5.21
CA GLU A 18 16.20 -0.58 6.16
C GLU A 18 15.07 -0.45 7.16
N GLU A 19 14.81 0.75 7.67
CA GLU A 19 13.71 0.98 8.58
C GLU A 19 12.36 0.79 7.92
N TYR A 20 12.21 1.24 6.67
CA TYR A 20 10.97 1.04 5.94
C TYR A 20 10.73 -0.44 5.65
N ALA A 21 11.76 -1.17 5.21
CA ALA A 21 11.67 -2.61 5.00
C ALA A 21 11.28 -3.35 6.28
N LYS A 22 11.83 -2.92 7.41
CA LYS A 22 11.46 -3.48 8.72
C LYS A 22 10.00 -3.23 9.06
N PHE A 23 9.52 -2.00 8.85
CA PHE A 23 8.12 -1.66 9.04
C PHE A 23 7.21 -2.54 8.17
N ILE A 24 7.55 -2.69 6.89
CA ILE A 24 6.77 -3.55 5.97
C ILE A 24 6.73 -4.97 6.50
N ARG A 25 7.87 -5.53 6.84
CA ARG A 25 7.99 -6.94 7.25
C ARG A 25 7.29 -7.22 8.58
N GLU A 26 7.42 -6.31 9.55
CA GLU A 26 6.97 -6.54 10.92
C GLU A 26 5.57 -6.03 11.21
N ILE A 27 5.10 -5.02 10.50
CA ILE A 27 3.85 -4.31 10.79
C ILE A 27 2.88 -4.39 9.61
N ASP A 28 3.29 -3.87 8.45
CA ASP A 28 2.41 -3.66 7.31
C ASP A 28 1.95 -4.98 6.68
N TYR A 29 2.89 -5.82 6.30
CA TYR A 29 2.58 -7.10 5.66
C TYR A 29 1.73 -8.01 6.57
N PRO A 30 2.07 -8.23 7.84
CA PRO A 30 1.24 -9.05 8.71
C PRO A 30 -0.17 -8.50 8.92
N ALA A 31 -0.32 -7.18 9.01
CA ALA A 31 -1.62 -6.55 9.20
C ALA A 31 -2.56 -6.83 8.01
N PHE A 32 -2.06 -6.72 6.79
CA PHE A 32 -2.87 -7.02 5.61
C PHE A 32 -3.08 -8.52 5.42
N ARG A 33 -2.03 -9.33 5.57
CA ARG A 33 -2.12 -10.77 5.30
C ARG A 33 -3.03 -11.54 6.25
N GLN A 34 -3.28 -11.05 7.46
CA GLN A 34 -4.21 -11.67 8.38
C GLN A 34 -5.68 -11.42 7.98
N ASN A 35 -5.95 -10.47 7.09
CA ASN A 35 -7.32 -10.15 6.68
C ASN A 35 -7.85 -11.24 5.72
N PRO A 36 -9.05 -11.79 5.99
CA PRO A 36 -9.57 -12.92 5.20
C PRO A 36 -9.92 -12.56 3.75
N HIS A 37 -10.10 -11.28 3.44
CA HIS A 37 -10.42 -10.83 2.07
C HIS A 37 -9.17 -10.63 1.20
N ILE A 38 -7.99 -10.67 1.80
CA ILE A 38 -6.72 -10.46 1.08
C ILE A 38 -6.11 -11.81 0.76
N ILE A 39 -5.99 -12.10 -0.55
CA ILE A 39 -5.45 -13.34 -1.06
C ILE A 39 -3.93 -13.30 -1.08
N ASP A 40 -3.36 -12.16 -1.47
CA ASP A 40 -1.93 -11.94 -1.54
C ASP A 40 -1.61 -10.45 -1.42
N TYR A 41 -0.39 -10.15 -0.94
CA TYR A 41 0.06 -8.77 -0.75
C TYR A 41 1.56 -8.70 -0.96
N SER A 42 2.01 -7.71 -1.72
CA SER A 42 3.43 -7.50 -1.96
C SER A 42 3.75 -6.02 -2.04
N CYS A 43 4.94 -5.67 -1.57
CA CYS A 43 5.43 -4.29 -1.53
C CYS A 43 6.70 -4.19 -2.37
N TRP A 44 6.80 -3.15 -3.17
CA TRP A 44 7.84 -2.99 -4.17
C TRP A 44 8.45 -1.59 -4.12
N ARG A 45 9.72 -1.50 -4.42
CA ARG A 45 10.42 -0.23 -4.65
C ARG A 45 10.90 -0.21 -6.09
N ILE A 46 10.75 0.92 -6.75
CA ILE A 46 11.30 1.11 -8.09
C ILE A 46 12.82 1.28 -7.94
N ALA A 47 13.57 0.34 -8.51
CA ALA A 47 15.04 0.38 -8.44
C ALA A 47 15.61 1.43 -9.40
N GLU A 48 15.09 1.49 -10.62
CA GLU A 48 15.42 2.52 -11.61
C GLU A 48 14.35 2.59 -12.68
N SER A 49 14.23 3.73 -13.33
CA SER A 49 13.35 3.91 -14.48
C SER A 49 14.14 3.71 -15.75
N VAL A 50 13.84 2.64 -16.46
CA VAL A 50 14.54 2.30 -17.72
C VAL A 50 14.09 3.22 -18.85
N GLN A 51 12.85 3.64 -18.82
CA GLN A 51 12.27 4.56 -19.79
C GLN A 51 11.21 5.41 -19.12
N GLY A 52 11.20 6.70 -19.39
CA GLY A 52 10.23 7.62 -18.83
C GLY A 52 10.58 8.01 -17.39
N ARG A 53 9.63 8.69 -16.74
CA ARG A 53 9.81 9.24 -15.40
C ARG A 53 8.66 8.84 -14.50
N GLU A 54 8.98 8.22 -13.38
CA GLU A 54 7.98 7.84 -12.39
C GLU A 54 7.64 9.01 -11.46
N GLU A 55 6.37 9.06 -11.04
CA GLU A 55 5.89 10.04 -10.07
C GLU A 55 5.91 9.51 -8.64
N PHE A 56 6.27 8.25 -8.45
CA PHE A 56 6.30 7.58 -7.16
C PHE A 56 7.52 6.66 -7.07
N THR A 57 7.93 6.31 -5.88
CA THR A 57 9.09 5.44 -5.66
C THR A 57 8.71 4.04 -5.19
N HIS A 58 7.52 3.86 -4.67
CA HIS A 58 7.04 2.61 -4.10
C HIS A 58 5.65 2.28 -4.60
N PHE A 59 5.34 1.00 -4.65
CA PHE A 59 3.98 0.55 -4.91
C PHE A 59 3.71 -0.77 -4.21
N ASP A 60 2.44 -1.00 -3.88
CA ASP A 60 1.97 -2.24 -3.29
C ASP A 60 0.92 -2.86 -4.20
N LEU A 61 0.94 -4.17 -4.30
CA LEU A 61 -0.06 -4.95 -5.01
C LEU A 61 -0.80 -5.83 -4.01
N MET A 62 -2.11 -5.70 -3.98
CA MET A 62 -2.96 -6.45 -3.07
C MET A 62 -4.00 -7.20 -3.89
N ALA A 63 -3.90 -8.53 -3.91
CA ALA A 63 -4.92 -9.38 -4.52
C ALA A 63 -6.04 -9.59 -3.50
N VAL A 64 -7.27 -9.30 -3.88
CA VAL A 64 -8.44 -9.41 -3.02
C VAL A 64 -9.47 -10.37 -3.62
N ASP A 65 -10.32 -10.92 -2.76
CA ASP A 65 -11.41 -11.80 -3.17
C ASP A 65 -12.48 -11.04 -3.97
N ASP A 66 -12.79 -9.82 -3.54
CA ASP A 66 -13.73 -8.92 -4.22
C ASP A 66 -13.41 -7.47 -3.84
N LEU A 67 -13.29 -6.59 -4.83
CA LEU A 67 -13.06 -5.16 -4.59
C LEU A 67 -14.18 -4.51 -3.78
N ALA A 68 -15.40 -5.07 -3.82
CA ALA A 68 -16.50 -4.59 -2.99
C ALA A 68 -16.21 -4.72 -1.49
N ASN A 69 -15.25 -5.55 -1.09
CA ASN A 69 -14.83 -5.73 0.30
C ASN A 69 -13.79 -4.72 0.77
N TRP A 70 -13.42 -3.74 -0.06
CA TRP A 70 -12.40 -2.75 0.30
C TRP A 70 -12.73 -1.99 1.59
N THR A 71 -13.98 -1.57 1.74
CA THR A 71 -14.42 -0.89 2.98
C THR A 71 -14.28 -1.81 4.20
N ALA A 72 -14.63 -3.08 4.06
CA ALA A 72 -14.49 -4.06 5.14
C ALA A 72 -13.02 -4.31 5.49
N ILE A 73 -12.13 -4.33 4.50
CA ILE A 73 -10.68 -4.46 4.71
C ILE A 73 -10.18 -3.28 5.54
N LEU A 74 -10.54 -2.06 5.17
CA LEU A 74 -10.11 -0.86 5.89
C LEU A 74 -10.71 -0.75 7.30
N ALA A 75 -11.84 -1.38 7.55
CA ALA A 75 -12.48 -1.40 8.86
C ALA A 75 -11.87 -2.43 9.81
N ASP A 76 -11.06 -3.35 9.31
CA ASP A 76 -10.34 -4.32 10.15
C ASP A 76 -9.40 -3.56 11.11
N PRO A 77 -9.50 -3.77 12.43
CA PRO A 77 -8.68 -3.03 13.40
C PRO A 77 -7.18 -3.14 13.16
N ALA A 78 -6.68 -4.30 12.73
CA ALA A 78 -5.27 -4.47 12.42
C ALA A 78 -4.85 -3.64 11.20
N VAL A 79 -5.68 -3.60 10.16
CA VAL A 79 -5.45 -2.79 8.97
C VAL A 79 -5.53 -1.31 9.31
N ALA A 80 -6.57 -0.89 10.02
CA ALA A 80 -6.75 0.50 10.42
C ALA A 80 -5.58 1.00 11.27
N GLY A 81 -5.10 0.19 12.21
CA GLY A 81 -3.94 0.50 13.04
C GLY A 81 -2.67 0.64 12.22
N ASN A 82 -2.46 -0.23 11.23
CA ASN A 82 -1.35 -0.14 10.32
C ASN A 82 -1.39 1.13 9.47
N VAL A 83 -2.55 1.46 8.91
CA VAL A 83 -2.73 2.69 8.11
C VAL A 83 -2.45 3.93 8.96
N ALA A 84 -2.95 3.97 10.19
CA ALA A 84 -2.68 5.08 11.10
C ALA A 84 -1.18 5.22 11.38
N ARG A 85 -0.48 4.11 11.62
CA ARG A 85 0.95 4.12 11.87
C ARG A 85 1.76 4.53 10.64
N TRP A 86 1.38 4.04 9.46
CA TRP A 86 2.02 4.47 8.21
C TRP A 86 1.83 5.98 8.00
N THR A 87 0.64 6.50 8.25
CA THR A 87 0.37 7.94 8.15
C THR A 87 1.24 8.74 9.11
N GLN A 88 1.38 8.26 10.35
CA GLN A 88 2.21 8.89 11.37
C GLN A 88 3.68 8.93 10.97
N ASP A 89 4.23 7.81 10.54
CA ASP A 89 5.68 7.62 10.42
C ASP A 89 6.20 7.80 9.00
N TRP A 90 5.39 7.53 7.97
CA TRP A 90 5.88 7.37 6.61
C TRP A 90 5.14 8.19 5.55
N SER A 91 3.99 8.77 5.85
CA SER A 91 3.26 9.57 4.86
C SER A 91 4.07 10.80 4.45
N LYS A 92 3.80 11.32 3.25
CA LYS A 92 4.61 12.40 2.64
C LYS A 92 4.79 13.60 3.55
N HIS A 93 3.73 14.02 4.24
CA HIS A 93 3.74 15.25 5.04
C HIS A 93 3.62 15.02 6.54
N GLY A 94 3.35 13.81 6.99
CA GLY A 94 3.08 13.51 8.38
C GLY A 94 1.63 13.78 8.79
N PRO A 95 1.24 13.38 10.02
CA PRO A 95 -0.16 13.32 10.43
C PRO A 95 -0.83 14.69 10.62
N ASP A 96 -0.05 15.75 10.84
CA ASP A 96 -0.59 17.08 11.13
C ASP A 96 -0.91 17.90 9.87
N HIS A 97 -0.56 17.40 8.70
CA HIS A 97 -0.85 18.05 7.44
C HIS A 97 -2.30 17.78 7.02
N PRO A 98 -3.02 18.76 6.40
CA PRO A 98 -4.38 18.53 5.92
C PRO A 98 -4.50 17.37 4.93
N ASP A 99 -3.44 17.07 4.18
CA ASP A 99 -3.36 15.95 3.27
C ASP A 99 -2.04 15.18 3.53
N PRO A 100 -1.97 14.35 4.59
CA PRO A 100 -0.72 13.69 4.97
C PRO A 100 -0.11 12.85 3.86
N ALA A 101 -0.94 12.16 3.11
CA ALA A 101 -0.53 11.24 2.06
C ALA A 101 -0.88 11.76 0.66
N GLU A 102 -0.56 13.03 0.41
CA GLU A 102 -0.91 13.74 -0.83
C GLU A 102 -0.61 12.95 -2.11
N ASN A 103 0.48 12.20 -2.14
CA ASN A 103 0.86 11.44 -3.32
C ASN A 103 0.45 9.97 -3.28
N LEU A 104 -0.25 9.53 -2.25
CA LEU A 104 -0.78 8.18 -2.20
C LEU A 104 -1.98 8.08 -3.13
N LYS A 105 -1.88 7.17 -4.09
CA LYS A 105 -2.98 6.84 -5.01
C LYS A 105 -3.38 5.40 -4.79
N ILE A 106 -4.67 5.15 -4.71
CA ILE A 106 -5.24 3.82 -4.56
C ILE A 106 -6.13 3.57 -5.77
N SER A 107 -5.83 2.52 -6.53
CA SER A 107 -6.54 2.20 -7.76
C SER A 107 -7.03 0.77 -7.73
N PHE A 108 -8.27 0.57 -8.15
CA PHE A 108 -8.82 -0.76 -8.35
C PHE A 108 -8.51 -1.23 -9.76
N CYS A 109 -7.98 -2.43 -9.87
CA CYS A 109 -7.54 -2.99 -11.14
C CYS A 109 -8.28 -4.29 -11.43
N HIS A 110 -8.80 -4.41 -12.64
CA HIS A 110 -9.36 -5.66 -13.14
C HIS A 110 -8.39 -6.28 -14.12
N ARG A 111 -8.33 -7.61 -14.13
CA ARG A 111 -7.54 -8.30 -15.13
C ARG A 111 -8.05 -7.96 -16.52
N TYR A 112 -7.18 -7.42 -17.36
CA TYR A 112 -7.49 -7.15 -18.76
C TYR A 112 -7.27 -8.40 -19.61
N TRP A 113 -6.16 -9.09 -19.38
CA TRP A 113 -5.77 -10.29 -20.13
C TRP A 113 -4.76 -11.11 -19.34
N GLY A 114 -4.78 -12.42 -19.53
CA GLY A 114 -3.76 -13.34 -18.96
C GLY A 114 -4.03 -13.95 -17.59
#